data_245f3b78b948eb5c21439b900e4a6121
#
_entry.id   245f3b78b948eb5c21439b900e4a6121
#
_cell.length_a   1.000
_cell.length_b   1.000
_cell.length_c   1.000
_cell.angle_alpha   90.00
_cell.angle_beta   90.00
_cell.angle_gamma   90.00
#
_symmetry.space_group_name_H-M   'P 1'
#
loop_
_entity.id
_entity.type
_entity.pdbx_description
1 polymer ?
#
loop_
_entity_poly.entity_id
_entity_poly.type
_entity_poly.pdbx_seq_one_letter_code
_entity_poly.pdbx_strand_id
1 'polypeptide(L)'
;MEKNSNIKASPDSLAWEEISTEHIVQDEWIDFRRSAYRFPDGSVFEPFYSYSRRDYVVIVASDTEGNYLCVRQFRQGIQKVTTEFPAGGIERKDGKEYGGSQEVSAEDALAAARRELLEETGYVSDEWSHLLTVPSNATIADNYAHLFAARNCRQVAGQALDETEFLNVVTLPAQEMEVLIAKG
;
A
#
# COMPACT_ATOMS: atom_id res chain seq x y z
N MET A 1 11.31 -40.33 14.78
CA MET A 1 11.34 -38.97 15.37
C MET A 1 9.91 -38.47 15.46
N GLU A 2 9.31 -38.59 16.64
CA GLU A 2 7.93 -38.10 16.88
C GLU A 2 7.95 -36.59 16.91
N LYS A 3 7.17 -35.97 16.01
CA LYS A 3 6.89 -34.54 16.08
C LYS A 3 5.93 -34.31 17.25
N ASN A 4 6.43 -33.74 18.34
CA ASN A 4 5.61 -33.26 19.44
C ASN A 4 4.69 -32.12 18.96
N SER A 5 3.42 -32.43 18.73
CA SER A 5 2.42 -31.57 18.10
C SER A 5 1.54 -30.78 19.07
N ASN A 6 2.03 -30.38 20.25
CA ASN A 6 1.18 -29.67 21.23
C ASN A 6 1.91 -28.60 22.04
N ILE A 7 2.73 -27.78 21.40
CA ILE A 7 3.14 -26.53 22.06
C ILE A 7 2.13 -25.45 21.63
N LYS A 8 1.20 -25.10 22.51
CA LYS A 8 0.52 -23.81 22.43
C LYS A 8 1.55 -22.73 22.78
N ALA A 9 2.31 -22.35 21.77
CA ALA A 9 3.25 -21.25 21.89
C ALA A 9 2.47 -19.95 22.19
N SER A 10 2.99 -19.11 23.09
CA SER A 10 2.48 -17.73 23.19
C SER A 10 2.71 -17.03 21.85
N PRO A 11 1.94 -16.00 21.46
CA PRO A 11 2.18 -15.26 20.23
C PRO A 11 3.64 -14.82 20.06
N ASP A 12 4.28 -14.40 21.14
CA ASP A 12 5.68 -13.94 21.18
C ASP A 12 6.70 -15.07 20.94
N SER A 13 6.33 -16.32 21.21
CA SER A 13 7.23 -17.47 20.98
C SER A 13 7.33 -17.92 19.52
N LEU A 14 6.62 -17.26 18.61
CA LEU A 14 6.71 -17.47 17.16
C LEU A 14 7.62 -16.45 16.47
N ALA A 15 8.08 -15.43 17.19
CA ALA A 15 8.98 -14.41 16.63
C ALA A 15 10.33 -15.03 16.25
N TRP A 16 10.86 -14.60 15.11
CA TRP A 16 12.17 -14.99 14.61
C TRP A 16 13.20 -13.92 14.98
N GLU A 17 14.43 -14.33 15.20
CA GLU A 17 15.57 -13.46 15.43
C GLU A 17 16.32 -13.21 14.12
N GLU A 18 16.44 -11.95 13.68
CA GLU A 18 17.30 -11.61 12.56
C GLU A 18 18.76 -11.71 12.98
N ILE A 19 19.55 -12.55 12.27
CA ILE A 19 20.97 -12.78 12.54
C ILE A 19 21.85 -11.85 11.73
N SER A 20 21.50 -11.68 10.46
CA SER A 20 22.24 -10.84 9.53
C SER A 20 21.36 -10.36 8.40
N THR A 21 21.70 -9.20 7.86
CA THR A 21 21.03 -8.61 6.69
C THR A 21 22.07 -8.00 5.76
N GLU A 22 21.95 -8.31 4.47
CA GLU A 22 22.72 -7.72 3.39
C GLU A 22 21.78 -6.92 2.49
N HIS A 23 22.11 -5.65 2.25
CA HIS A 23 21.41 -4.79 1.29
C HIS A 23 21.95 -5.09 -0.12
N ILE A 24 21.11 -5.68 -0.98
CA ILE A 24 21.49 -6.07 -2.35
C ILE A 24 21.34 -4.89 -3.30
N VAL A 25 20.23 -4.13 -3.14
CA VAL A 25 19.96 -2.86 -3.83
C VAL A 25 19.43 -1.90 -2.79
N GLN A 26 20.00 -0.70 -2.75
CA GLN A 26 19.55 0.36 -1.85
C GLN A 26 19.66 1.70 -2.59
N ASP A 27 18.51 2.23 -3.00
CA ASP A 27 18.40 3.49 -3.70
C ASP A 27 17.17 4.29 -3.21
N GLU A 28 16.79 5.36 -3.86
CA GLU A 28 15.65 6.19 -3.48
C GLU A 28 14.28 5.48 -3.66
N TRP A 29 14.23 4.38 -4.41
CA TRP A 29 12.99 3.69 -4.77
C TRP A 29 12.74 2.43 -3.97
N ILE A 30 13.81 1.74 -3.56
CA ILE A 30 13.72 0.43 -2.92
C ILE A 30 14.96 0.12 -2.09
N ASP A 31 14.75 -0.53 -0.96
CA ASP A 31 15.80 -1.23 -0.23
C ASP A 31 15.50 -2.73 -0.27
N PHE A 32 16.21 -3.46 -1.17
CA PHE A 32 16.05 -4.90 -1.33
C PHE A 32 17.15 -5.64 -0.59
N ARG A 33 16.75 -6.54 0.31
CA ARG A 33 17.62 -7.19 1.30
C ARG A 33 17.57 -8.71 1.20
N ARG A 34 18.65 -9.30 1.66
CA ARG A 34 18.80 -10.73 1.93
C ARG A 34 19.18 -10.94 3.40
N SER A 35 18.37 -11.69 4.14
CA SER A 35 18.57 -11.89 5.58
C SER A 35 18.64 -13.37 5.96
N ALA A 36 19.30 -13.63 7.09
CA ALA A 36 19.29 -14.91 7.78
C ALA A 36 18.51 -14.78 9.09
N TYR A 37 17.69 -15.77 9.40
CA TYR A 37 16.87 -15.81 10.62
C TYR A 37 17.10 -17.07 11.43
N ARG A 38 17.04 -16.92 12.76
CA ARG A 38 16.93 -18.00 13.72
C ARG A 38 15.46 -18.19 14.10
N PHE A 39 14.97 -19.42 13.95
CA PHE A 39 13.62 -19.79 14.32
C PHE A 39 13.48 -20.06 15.83
N PRO A 40 12.27 -20.11 16.39
CA PRO A 40 12.05 -20.38 17.81
C PRO A 40 12.58 -21.72 18.30
N ASP A 41 12.76 -22.71 17.41
CA ASP A 41 13.36 -24.01 17.71
C ASP A 41 14.89 -23.99 17.68
N GLY A 42 15.51 -22.81 17.43
CA GLY A 42 16.95 -22.61 17.34
C GLY A 42 17.56 -22.94 15.97
N SER A 43 16.80 -23.47 15.04
CA SER A 43 17.28 -23.70 13.66
C SER A 43 17.49 -22.36 12.93
N VAL A 44 18.45 -22.34 12.01
CA VAL A 44 18.79 -21.16 11.20
C VAL A 44 18.49 -21.46 9.75
N PHE A 45 17.88 -20.50 9.09
CA PHE A 45 17.60 -20.58 7.67
C PHE A 45 17.94 -19.27 6.95
N GLU A 46 18.49 -19.40 5.75
CA GLU A 46 18.81 -18.35 4.79
C GLU A 46 18.75 -18.91 3.36
N PRO A 47 18.49 -18.09 2.32
CA PRO A 47 18.17 -16.68 2.40
C PRO A 47 16.66 -16.42 2.54
N PHE A 48 16.30 -15.37 3.27
CA PHE A 48 15.02 -14.70 3.13
C PHE A 48 15.21 -13.38 2.39
N TYR A 49 14.31 -13.07 1.48
CA TYR A 49 14.34 -11.81 0.74
C TYR A 49 13.20 -10.91 1.19
N SER A 50 13.51 -9.62 1.38
CA SER A 50 12.53 -8.60 1.71
C SER A 50 12.89 -7.28 1.05
N TYR A 51 11.91 -6.38 0.96
CA TYR A 51 12.15 -5.03 0.51
C TYR A 51 11.36 -4.00 1.32
N SER A 52 11.92 -2.78 1.40
CA SER A 52 11.23 -1.60 1.93
C SER A 52 10.84 -0.67 0.79
N ARG A 53 9.64 -0.12 0.90
CA ARG A 53 9.12 0.97 0.08
C ARG A 53 8.35 1.94 0.97
N ARG A 54 7.94 3.09 0.42
CA ARG A 54 7.03 4.02 1.11
C ARG A 54 5.70 3.34 1.43
N ASP A 55 5.13 3.72 2.56
CA ASP A 55 3.71 3.49 2.78
C ASP A 55 2.91 4.27 1.74
N TYR A 56 1.69 3.84 1.47
CA TYR A 56 0.84 4.46 0.47
C TYR A 56 -0.62 4.49 0.89
N VAL A 57 -1.37 5.35 0.23
CA VAL A 57 -2.82 5.49 0.42
C VAL A 57 -3.57 4.90 -0.76
N VAL A 58 -4.76 4.39 -0.50
CA VAL A 58 -5.75 4.01 -1.51
C VAL A 58 -7.06 4.68 -1.16
N ILE A 59 -7.70 5.35 -2.13
CA ILE A 59 -8.88 6.18 -1.89
C ILE A 59 -10.10 5.58 -2.60
N VAL A 60 -11.01 4.96 -1.84
CA VAL A 60 -12.33 4.56 -2.34
C VAL A 60 -13.19 5.81 -2.44
N ALA A 61 -13.05 6.50 -3.57
CA ALA A 61 -13.70 7.78 -3.83
C ALA A 61 -15.02 7.61 -4.58
N SER A 62 -16.04 8.37 -4.22
CA SER A 62 -17.32 8.45 -4.94
C SER A 62 -17.77 9.89 -5.14
N ASP A 63 -18.38 10.17 -6.31
CA ASP A 63 -18.93 11.47 -6.63
C ASP A 63 -20.29 11.73 -5.91
N THR A 64 -20.90 12.86 -6.18
CA THR A 64 -22.20 13.24 -5.61
C THR A 64 -23.38 12.42 -6.14
N GLU A 65 -23.20 11.66 -7.21
CA GLU A 65 -24.19 10.76 -7.78
C GLU A 65 -24.00 9.31 -7.26
N GLY A 66 -22.95 9.07 -6.49
CA GLY A 66 -22.61 7.75 -5.93
C GLY A 66 -21.81 6.86 -6.89
N ASN A 67 -21.29 7.40 -8.00
CA ASN A 67 -20.37 6.66 -8.87
C ASN A 67 -18.98 6.67 -8.29
N TYR A 68 -18.24 5.57 -8.46
CA TYR A 68 -16.85 5.48 -8.03
C TYR A 68 -15.91 6.21 -8.99
N LEU A 69 -14.98 6.97 -8.43
CA LEU A 69 -13.88 7.58 -9.16
C LEU A 69 -12.72 6.59 -9.19
N CYS A 70 -12.30 6.21 -10.39
CA CYS A 70 -11.20 5.29 -10.63
C CYS A 70 -10.18 5.90 -11.58
N VAL A 71 -9.00 5.32 -11.62
CA VAL A 71 -7.94 5.64 -12.56
C VAL A 71 -7.59 4.41 -13.40
N ARG A 72 -7.25 4.65 -14.66
CA ARG A 72 -6.73 3.58 -15.55
C ARG A 72 -5.29 3.88 -15.90
N GLN A 73 -4.41 2.94 -15.58
CA GLN A 73 -2.98 3.09 -15.81
C GLN A 73 -2.31 1.76 -16.14
N PHE A 74 -1.15 1.82 -16.75
CA PHE A 74 -0.32 0.65 -17.01
C PHE A 74 0.50 0.29 -15.78
N ARG A 75 0.39 -0.93 -15.30
CA ARG A 75 1.20 -1.47 -14.21
C ARG A 75 2.30 -2.37 -14.78
N GLN A 76 3.53 -1.85 -14.81
CA GLN A 76 4.69 -2.53 -15.39
C GLN A 76 5.00 -3.88 -14.73
N GLY A 77 4.73 -4.04 -13.43
CA GLY A 77 5.01 -5.29 -12.72
C GLY A 77 4.19 -6.46 -13.23
N ILE A 78 2.93 -6.22 -13.61
CA ILE A 78 2.03 -7.24 -14.15
C ILE A 78 1.80 -7.09 -15.66
N GLN A 79 2.41 -6.09 -16.29
CA GLN A 79 2.35 -5.81 -17.75
C GLN A 79 0.92 -5.64 -18.27
N LYS A 80 0.05 -4.96 -17.51
CA LYS A 80 -1.36 -4.76 -17.86
C LYS A 80 -1.82 -3.34 -17.58
N VAL A 81 -2.83 -2.90 -18.34
CA VAL A 81 -3.63 -1.72 -17.98
C VAL A 81 -4.70 -2.16 -17.00
N THR A 82 -4.74 -1.55 -15.85
CA THR A 82 -5.67 -1.83 -14.77
C THR A 82 -6.63 -0.67 -14.55
N THR A 83 -7.78 -0.95 -13.96
CA THR A 83 -8.70 0.05 -13.41
C THR A 83 -8.63 -0.06 -11.90
N GLU A 84 -8.25 1.01 -11.23
CA GLU A 84 -7.90 1.05 -9.82
C GLU A 84 -8.56 2.24 -9.13
N PHE A 85 -8.61 2.21 -7.82
CA PHE A 85 -8.87 3.43 -7.05
C PHE A 85 -7.64 4.34 -7.06
N PRO A 86 -7.81 5.67 -6.96
CA PRO A 86 -6.70 6.61 -6.80
C PRO A 86 -5.80 6.20 -5.64
N ALA A 87 -4.49 6.26 -5.84
CA ALA A 87 -3.52 5.77 -4.85
C ALA A 87 -2.14 6.35 -5.07
N GLY A 88 -1.46 6.74 -4.00
CA GLY A 88 -0.09 7.24 -4.09
C GLY A 88 0.71 7.13 -2.81
N GLY A 89 1.97 7.48 -2.90
CA GLY A 89 2.92 7.36 -1.80
C GLY A 89 2.70 8.39 -0.70
N ILE A 90 2.93 8.00 0.55
CA ILE A 90 2.92 8.94 1.67
C ILE A 90 4.29 9.58 1.78
N GLU A 91 4.34 10.90 1.64
CA GLU A 91 5.56 11.66 1.83
C GLU A 91 5.88 11.76 3.32
N ARG A 92 7.11 11.40 3.68
CA ARG A 92 7.57 11.44 5.07
C ARG A 92 8.17 12.79 5.40
N LYS A 93 7.77 13.36 6.53
CA LYS A 93 8.29 14.64 7.03
C LYS A 93 9.77 14.59 7.42
N ASP A 94 10.30 13.39 7.74
CA ASP A 94 11.71 13.20 8.10
C ASP A 94 12.65 13.05 6.89
N GLY A 95 12.11 13.15 5.68
CA GLY A 95 12.86 13.03 4.43
C GLY A 95 13.40 11.64 4.13
N LYS A 96 13.01 10.62 4.91
CA LYS A 96 13.42 9.24 4.64
C LYS A 96 12.50 8.62 3.60
N GLU A 97 13.09 8.10 2.55
CA GLU A 97 12.37 7.52 1.42
C GLU A 97 11.70 6.19 1.79
N TYR A 98 12.32 5.39 2.66
CA TYR A 98 11.82 4.10 3.12
C TYR A 98 12.56 3.69 4.40
N GLY A 99 12.14 2.59 4.96
CA GLY A 99 12.86 1.88 6.01
C GLY A 99 12.37 2.15 7.42
N GLY A 100 12.17 1.03 8.08
CA GLY A 100 11.84 0.91 9.48
C GLY A 100 10.36 1.17 9.77
N SER A 101 9.80 0.31 10.53
CA SER A 101 8.46 0.27 11.11
C SER A 101 8.08 1.54 11.93
N GLN A 102 8.28 2.72 11.38
CA GLN A 102 7.71 3.92 11.99
C GLN A 102 6.29 4.06 11.46
N GLU A 103 5.35 3.87 12.34
CA GLU A 103 3.95 4.16 12.10
C GLU A 103 3.82 5.58 11.55
N VAL A 104 3.34 5.68 10.32
CA VAL A 104 2.90 6.96 9.77
C VAL A 104 1.64 7.35 10.53
N SER A 105 1.56 8.57 11.02
CA SER A 105 0.35 9.02 11.72
C SER A 105 -0.84 9.01 10.75
N ALA A 106 -2.04 8.69 11.27
CA ALA A 106 -3.26 8.70 10.46
C ALA A 106 -3.54 10.09 9.82
N GLU A 107 -3.05 11.17 10.45
CA GLU A 107 -3.15 12.52 9.92
C GLU A 107 -2.27 12.71 8.68
N ASP A 108 -1.03 12.19 8.69
CA ASP A 108 -0.14 12.27 7.53
C ASP A 108 -0.69 11.43 6.36
N ALA A 109 -1.23 10.25 6.64
CA ALA A 109 -1.87 9.41 5.65
C ALA A 109 -3.13 10.07 5.05
N LEU A 110 -3.95 10.75 5.86
CA LEU A 110 -5.12 11.48 5.35
C LEU A 110 -4.71 12.67 4.49
N ALA A 111 -3.65 13.38 4.86
CA ALA A 111 -3.12 14.48 4.06
C ALA A 111 -2.65 14.00 2.69
N ALA A 112 -1.91 12.88 2.65
CA ALA A 112 -1.51 12.22 1.41
C ALA A 112 -2.72 11.80 0.58
N ALA A 113 -3.75 11.17 1.19
CA ALA A 113 -4.95 10.77 0.48
C ALA A 113 -5.69 11.95 -0.18
N ARG A 114 -5.75 13.10 0.48
CA ARG A 114 -6.35 14.31 -0.08
C ARG A 114 -5.56 14.88 -1.24
N ARG A 115 -4.23 14.89 -1.13
CA ARG A 115 -3.33 15.34 -2.17
C ARG A 115 -3.45 14.45 -3.41
N GLU A 116 -3.33 13.13 -3.26
CA GLU A 116 -3.39 12.15 -4.35
C GLU A 116 -4.76 12.19 -5.07
N LEU A 117 -5.87 12.29 -4.32
CA LEU A 117 -7.20 12.41 -4.95
C LEU A 117 -7.27 13.65 -5.85
N LEU A 118 -6.74 14.79 -5.39
CA LEU A 118 -6.74 16.03 -6.16
C LEU A 118 -5.80 15.93 -7.38
N GLU A 119 -4.57 15.45 -7.20
CA GLU A 119 -3.55 15.38 -8.25
C GLU A 119 -3.95 14.40 -9.36
N GLU A 120 -4.34 13.17 -9.00
CA GLU A 120 -4.70 12.15 -9.98
C GLU A 120 -6.06 12.41 -10.66
N THR A 121 -7.02 13.01 -9.96
CA THR A 121 -8.39 13.10 -10.47
C THR A 121 -8.94 14.51 -10.65
N GLY A 122 -8.39 15.50 -9.99
CA GLY A 122 -8.95 16.84 -9.90
C GLY A 122 -10.15 16.96 -8.96
N TYR A 123 -10.45 15.94 -8.16
CA TYR A 123 -11.58 15.93 -7.23
C TYR A 123 -11.13 16.18 -5.79
N VAL A 124 -12.05 16.73 -5.00
CA VAL A 124 -11.91 16.92 -3.55
C VAL A 124 -13.15 16.44 -2.82
N SER A 125 -12.98 16.10 -1.54
CA SER A 125 -14.09 15.76 -0.64
C SER A 125 -13.88 16.41 0.73
N ASP A 126 -14.99 16.72 1.41
CA ASP A 126 -15.01 17.10 2.82
C ASP A 126 -15.41 15.92 3.73
N GLU A 127 -15.82 14.77 3.14
CA GLU A 127 -16.32 13.58 3.84
C GLU A 127 -15.33 12.42 3.72
N TRP A 128 -14.50 12.25 4.72
CA TRP A 128 -13.47 11.21 4.79
C TRP A 128 -13.71 10.25 5.94
N SER A 129 -13.39 8.98 5.72
CA SER A 129 -13.31 7.97 6.78
C SER A 129 -12.16 7.01 6.51
N HIS A 130 -11.36 6.74 7.52
CA HIS A 130 -10.37 5.68 7.48
C HIS A 130 -11.10 4.33 7.47
N LEU A 131 -10.74 3.46 6.55
CA LEU A 131 -11.33 2.12 6.43
C LEU A 131 -10.49 1.09 7.16
N LEU A 132 -9.23 0.96 6.77
CA LEU A 132 -8.29 0.03 7.38
C LEU A 132 -6.84 0.36 6.99
N THR A 133 -5.89 -0.19 7.73
CA THR A 133 -4.47 -0.21 7.40
C THR A 133 -4.02 -1.65 7.36
N VAL A 134 -3.37 -2.06 6.27
CA VAL A 134 -2.89 -3.44 6.08
C VAL A 134 -1.46 -3.45 5.56
N PRO A 135 -0.64 -4.44 5.92
CA PRO A 135 0.65 -4.63 5.27
C PRO A 135 0.43 -4.93 3.78
N SER A 136 1.21 -4.30 2.90
CA SER A 136 1.07 -4.45 1.45
C SER A 136 1.36 -5.88 0.99
N ASN A 137 2.40 -6.48 1.55
CA ASN A 137 2.74 -7.89 1.38
C ASN A 137 3.58 -8.36 2.57
N ALA A 138 2.91 -8.83 3.64
CA ALA A 138 3.53 -9.16 4.91
C ALA A 138 4.65 -10.22 4.85
N THR A 139 4.80 -10.95 3.75
CA THR A 139 5.84 -11.97 3.61
C THR A 139 7.15 -11.44 3.04
N ILE A 140 7.13 -10.27 2.41
CA ILE A 140 8.31 -9.77 1.68
C ILE A 140 8.49 -8.26 1.80
N ALA A 141 7.45 -7.50 2.17
CA ALA A 141 7.49 -6.05 2.28
C ALA A 141 7.17 -5.58 3.70
N ASP A 142 7.76 -4.47 4.11
CA ASP A 142 7.57 -3.86 5.43
C ASP A 142 6.69 -2.59 5.39
N ASN A 143 6.14 -2.23 4.23
CA ASN A 143 5.29 -1.08 4.06
C ASN A 143 3.79 -1.41 4.18
N TYR A 144 3.00 -0.39 4.45
CA TYR A 144 1.57 -0.48 4.67
C TYR A 144 0.76 0.28 3.63
N ALA A 145 -0.44 -0.23 3.35
CA ALA A 145 -1.49 0.46 2.63
C ALA A 145 -2.50 1.04 3.63
N HIS A 146 -2.78 2.34 3.52
CA HIS A 146 -3.79 3.04 4.31
C HIS A 146 -4.99 3.33 3.42
N LEU A 147 -6.12 2.68 3.68
CA LEU A 147 -7.32 2.79 2.86
C LEU A 147 -8.29 3.81 3.47
N PHE A 148 -8.74 4.74 2.64
CA PHE A 148 -9.73 5.75 3.01
C PHE A 148 -10.94 5.70 2.08
N ALA A 149 -12.11 6.04 2.61
CA ALA A 149 -13.26 6.40 1.79
C ALA A 149 -13.38 7.93 1.71
N ALA A 150 -13.60 8.44 0.49
CA ALA A 150 -13.95 9.83 0.21
C ALA A 150 -15.32 9.86 -0.47
N ARG A 151 -16.31 10.53 0.14
CA ARG A 151 -17.67 10.60 -0.39
C ARG A 151 -18.02 12.00 -0.87
N ASN A 152 -19.05 12.11 -1.70
CA ASN A 152 -19.53 13.38 -2.23
C ASN A 152 -18.41 14.20 -2.88
N CYS A 153 -17.51 13.51 -3.60
CA CYS A 153 -16.40 14.16 -4.29
C CYS A 153 -16.93 15.09 -5.38
N ARG A 154 -16.31 16.27 -5.48
CA ARG A 154 -16.61 17.25 -6.52
C ARG A 154 -15.36 17.62 -7.28
N GLN A 155 -15.47 17.77 -8.59
CA GLN A 155 -14.34 18.20 -9.41
C GLN A 155 -14.09 19.71 -9.22
N VAL A 156 -12.86 20.09 -8.93
CA VAL A 156 -12.43 21.47 -8.73
C VAL A 156 -11.29 21.88 -9.65
N ALA A 157 -10.60 20.92 -10.24
CA ALA A 157 -9.45 21.14 -11.12
C ALA A 157 -9.37 20.07 -12.22
N GLY A 158 -8.38 20.21 -13.12
CA GLY A 158 -7.87 19.10 -13.94
C GLY A 158 -6.85 18.28 -13.15
N GLN A 159 -6.38 17.19 -13.75
CA GLN A 159 -5.27 16.39 -13.23
C GLN A 159 -3.97 17.21 -13.16
N ALA A 160 -3.13 16.92 -12.16
CA ALA A 160 -1.79 17.49 -11.98
C ALA A 160 -0.81 16.34 -11.71
N LEU A 161 -0.56 15.54 -12.76
CA LEU A 161 0.23 14.31 -12.69
C LEU A 161 1.73 14.61 -12.63
N ASP A 162 2.47 13.76 -11.93
CA ASP A 162 3.93 13.75 -11.95
C ASP A 162 4.48 13.29 -13.32
N GLU A 163 5.75 13.59 -13.60
CA GLU A 163 6.39 13.24 -14.89
C GLU A 163 6.38 11.73 -15.20
N THR A 164 6.30 10.91 -14.17
CA THR A 164 6.28 9.44 -14.28
C THR A 164 4.87 8.86 -14.31
N GLU A 165 3.85 9.68 -14.18
CA GLU A 165 2.45 9.26 -14.13
C GLU A 165 1.76 9.44 -15.49
N PHE A 166 1.13 8.39 -15.94
CA PHE A 166 0.33 8.39 -17.16
C PHE A 166 -0.96 7.60 -16.91
N LEU A 167 -2.01 8.30 -16.56
CA LEU A 167 -3.29 7.71 -16.20
C LEU A 167 -4.50 8.54 -16.67
N ASN A 168 -5.64 7.86 -16.82
CA ASN A 168 -6.91 8.48 -17.15
C ASN A 168 -7.93 8.27 -16.02
N VAL A 169 -8.69 9.31 -15.67
CA VAL A 169 -9.82 9.20 -14.76
C VAL A 169 -10.99 8.51 -15.44
N VAL A 170 -11.63 7.59 -14.77
CA VAL A 170 -12.88 6.96 -15.19
C VAL A 170 -13.87 6.97 -14.02
N THR A 171 -15.14 7.23 -14.35
CA THR A 171 -16.23 7.19 -13.36
C THR A 171 -17.07 5.94 -13.63
N LEU A 172 -17.27 5.12 -12.61
CA LEU A 172 -17.98 3.85 -12.71
C LEU A 172 -19.20 3.82 -11.78
N PRO A 173 -20.40 3.54 -12.30
CA PRO A 173 -21.56 3.26 -11.46
C PRO A 173 -21.27 2.10 -10.49
N ALA A 174 -21.81 2.15 -9.27
CA ALA A 174 -21.57 1.13 -8.25
C ALA A 174 -21.85 -0.30 -8.75
N GLN A 175 -22.92 -0.46 -9.54
CA GLN A 175 -23.28 -1.77 -10.11
C GLN A 175 -22.24 -2.28 -11.12
N GLU A 176 -21.61 -1.40 -11.88
CA GLU A 176 -20.56 -1.78 -12.82
C GLU A 176 -19.27 -2.16 -12.07
N MET A 177 -18.95 -1.45 -11.00
CA MET A 177 -17.84 -1.79 -10.09
C MET A 177 -18.01 -3.17 -9.48
N GLU A 178 -19.21 -3.51 -8.99
CA GLU A 178 -19.52 -4.85 -8.46
C GLU A 178 -19.29 -5.94 -9.49
N VAL A 179 -19.68 -5.71 -10.75
CA VAL A 179 -19.46 -6.66 -11.86
C VAL A 179 -17.98 -6.82 -12.15
N LEU A 180 -17.19 -5.75 -12.11
CA LEU A 180 -15.74 -5.82 -12.32
C LEU A 180 -15.06 -6.61 -11.21
N ILE A 181 -15.38 -6.34 -9.95
CA ILE A 181 -14.83 -7.09 -8.81
C ILE A 181 -15.18 -8.57 -8.89
N ALA A 182 -16.41 -8.92 -9.28
CA ALA A 182 -16.84 -10.30 -9.39
C ALA A 182 -16.14 -11.09 -10.54
N LYS A 183 -15.58 -10.39 -11.51
CA LYS A 183 -14.86 -11.00 -12.65
C LYS A 183 -13.37 -11.20 -12.41
N GLY A 184 -12.80 -10.54 -11.39
CA GLY A 184 -11.36 -10.54 -11.05
C GLY A 184 -10.56 -9.54 -11.87
#